data_47db6ab76a8f34e0b275192e493edf98
#
_entry.id   47db6ab76a8f34e0b275192e493edf98
#
_cell.length_a   1.000
_cell.length_b   1.000
_cell.length_c   1.000
_cell.angle_alpha   90.00
_cell.angle_beta   90.00
_cell.angle_gamma   90.00
#
_symmetry.space_group_name_H-M   'P 1'
#
loop_
_entity.id
_entity.type
_entity.pdbx_description
1 polymer ?
#
loop_
_entity_poly.entity_id
_entity_poly.type
_entity_poly.pdbx_seq_one_letter_code
_entity_poly.pdbx_strand_id
1 'polypeptide(L)'
;MKLWGGRFSKATDGLVDDFHSSISFDQRLAEQDITGSIAHATMLGEQGIIPQADADKIVAGLRDILADVKAGKITWHVDAEDIHMNVETLLTQRIGDAGKRLHTGRSRNDQVALDVRMYAKLACEETRQMLTDLLEALLDIAQDNLHTIMPGYTHLQKAQPITLAHHMMAYFQMFLRDRTRFEAAYRSADVMPLGSGALAGTTYPLNRERVAELLGFSQITQNSLDGVADRDFLLEYLSAASICMMHLSRFCEELILWSSSEFHFVEMDDAYATGSSIMPQKKNPDVAELIRGKTGRVYGDLMTLLTVMKGLPLAYNKDMQEDKEAFFDARDTLVKGLTVFTAMLRTITFRKDVMAQAASGGFTNATDCADYLVRKGVAFRDAHKVVGQLVAHCLNENKALLDLTLEELRSFHPAFDADVFDDLSMLACVERRRIPGAPAPDMVQQSIDAGRAAL
;
A
#
# COMPACT_ATOMS: atom_id res chain seq x y z
N MET A 1 -27.86 -7.26 -29.98
CA MET A 1 -29.19 -6.56 -29.84
C MET A 1 -29.26 -6.05 -28.42
N LYS A 2 -29.46 -4.73 -28.24
CA LYS A 2 -29.50 -4.14 -26.88
C LYS A 2 -30.75 -4.59 -26.12
N LEU A 3 -30.61 -5.02 -24.86
CA LEU A 3 -31.68 -5.55 -24.04
C LEU A 3 -32.70 -4.48 -23.58
N TRP A 4 -32.43 -3.18 -23.80
CA TRP A 4 -33.24 -2.02 -23.34
C TRP A 4 -33.91 -1.23 -24.50
N GLY A 5 -33.94 -1.75 -25.72
CA GLY A 5 -34.34 -1.03 -26.94
C GLY A 5 -35.83 -0.72 -27.16
N GLY A 6 -36.76 -1.18 -26.28
CA GLY A 6 -38.19 -1.17 -26.56
C GLY A 6 -38.86 0.21 -26.75
N ARG A 7 -38.28 1.31 -26.24
CA ARG A 7 -38.82 2.68 -26.39
C ARG A 7 -38.26 3.45 -27.55
N PHE A 8 -37.11 3.07 -28.07
CA PHE A 8 -36.36 3.85 -29.05
C PHE A 8 -36.73 3.50 -30.46
N SER A 9 -37.01 4.51 -31.29
CA SER A 9 -37.37 4.34 -32.72
C SER A 9 -36.17 4.30 -33.67
N LYS A 10 -34.97 4.59 -33.16
CA LYS A 10 -33.72 4.58 -33.96
C LYS A 10 -32.66 3.73 -33.24
N ALA A 11 -31.77 3.11 -34.03
CA ALA A 11 -30.56 2.49 -33.48
C ALA A 11 -29.61 3.55 -32.91
N THR A 12 -28.81 3.16 -31.90
CA THR A 12 -27.73 4.01 -31.36
C THR A 12 -26.68 4.22 -32.43
N ASP A 13 -26.09 5.43 -32.50
CA ASP A 13 -24.95 5.71 -33.34
C ASP A 13 -23.73 4.92 -32.89
N GLY A 14 -22.95 4.39 -33.85
CA GLY A 14 -21.77 3.59 -33.54
C GLY A 14 -20.71 4.36 -32.70
N LEU A 15 -20.61 5.68 -32.86
CA LEU A 15 -19.72 6.52 -32.05
C LEU A 15 -20.15 6.55 -30.61
N VAL A 16 -21.47 6.52 -30.34
CA VAL A 16 -22.02 6.48 -28.98
C VAL A 16 -21.80 5.10 -28.35
N ASP A 17 -21.91 4.04 -29.14
CA ASP A 17 -21.68 2.68 -28.65
C ASP A 17 -20.21 2.49 -28.21
N ASP A 18 -19.26 2.97 -28.99
CA ASP A 18 -17.83 2.94 -28.66
C ASP A 18 -17.53 3.80 -27.42
N PHE A 19 -18.05 5.04 -27.39
CA PHE A 19 -17.83 5.97 -26.26
C PHE A 19 -18.44 5.49 -24.94
N HIS A 20 -19.54 4.73 -24.97
CA HIS A 20 -20.22 4.23 -23.78
C HIS A 20 -19.69 2.87 -23.31
N SER A 21 -18.99 2.14 -24.16
CA SER A 21 -18.53 0.79 -23.85
C SER A 21 -17.47 0.81 -22.73
N SER A 22 -17.67 -0.04 -21.74
CA SER A 22 -16.73 -0.23 -20.63
C SER A 22 -16.00 -1.59 -20.69
N ILE A 23 -16.33 -2.44 -21.65
CA ILE A 23 -15.79 -3.81 -21.70
C ILE A 23 -14.25 -3.87 -21.78
N SER A 24 -13.61 -2.85 -22.32
CA SER A 24 -12.15 -2.77 -22.42
C SER A 24 -11.46 -2.87 -21.04
N PHE A 25 -12.09 -2.38 -19.99
CA PHE A 25 -11.57 -2.39 -18.62
C PHE A 25 -12.43 -3.19 -17.64
N ASP A 26 -13.78 -3.20 -17.78
CA ASP A 26 -14.67 -3.86 -16.82
C ASP A 26 -14.72 -5.39 -16.96
N GLN A 27 -14.24 -5.96 -18.08
CA GLN A 27 -14.00 -7.39 -18.23
C GLN A 27 -13.18 -7.98 -17.07
N ARG A 28 -12.44 -7.13 -16.38
CA ARG A 28 -11.66 -7.46 -15.18
C ARG A 28 -12.54 -7.87 -14.00
N LEU A 29 -13.81 -7.49 -14.01
CA LEU A 29 -14.82 -7.85 -13.02
C LEU A 29 -15.59 -9.14 -13.35
N ALA A 30 -15.22 -9.86 -14.42
CA ALA A 30 -15.96 -11.03 -14.89
C ALA A 30 -16.18 -12.09 -13.80
N GLU A 31 -15.18 -12.35 -12.97
CA GLU A 31 -15.29 -13.33 -11.88
C GLU A 31 -16.26 -12.84 -10.80
N GLN A 32 -16.23 -11.55 -10.47
CA GLN A 32 -17.12 -10.94 -9.48
C GLN A 32 -18.56 -10.94 -9.97
N ASP A 33 -18.79 -10.50 -11.22
CA ASP A 33 -20.12 -10.47 -11.82
C ASP A 33 -20.76 -11.87 -11.86
N ILE A 34 -20.02 -12.87 -12.32
CA ILE A 34 -20.51 -14.26 -12.39
C ILE A 34 -20.78 -14.80 -10.99
N THR A 35 -19.89 -14.56 -10.02
CA THR A 35 -20.06 -15.03 -8.64
C THR A 35 -21.25 -14.36 -7.97
N GLY A 36 -21.41 -13.05 -8.14
CA GLY A 36 -22.57 -12.29 -7.67
C GLY A 36 -23.87 -12.78 -8.30
N SER A 37 -23.85 -13.08 -9.60
CA SER A 37 -24.97 -13.61 -10.36
C SER A 37 -25.36 -15.04 -9.91
N ILE A 38 -24.40 -15.90 -9.56
CA ILE A 38 -24.66 -17.23 -8.98
C ILE A 38 -25.39 -17.08 -7.64
N ALA A 39 -24.92 -16.21 -6.74
CA ALA A 39 -25.56 -15.97 -5.46
C ALA A 39 -26.98 -15.41 -5.62
N HIS A 40 -27.17 -14.47 -6.54
CA HIS A 40 -28.47 -13.89 -6.84
C HIS A 40 -29.45 -14.94 -7.36
N ALA A 41 -29.07 -15.73 -8.36
CA ALA A 41 -29.93 -16.80 -8.93
C ALA A 41 -30.28 -17.87 -7.89
N THR A 42 -29.32 -18.23 -7.03
CA THR A 42 -29.57 -19.18 -5.91
C THR A 42 -30.67 -18.64 -5.00
N MET A 43 -30.54 -17.38 -4.56
CA MET A 43 -31.54 -16.72 -3.71
C MET A 43 -32.88 -16.61 -4.38
N LEU A 44 -32.95 -16.26 -5.68
CA LEU A 44 -34.22 -16.18 -6.42
C LEU A 44 -34.98 -17.52 -6.44
N GLY A 45 -34.26 -18.65 -6.62
CA GLY A 45 -34.82 -19.98 -6.54
C GLY A 45 -35.30 -20.33 -5.13
N GLU A 46 -34.47 -20.13 -4.10
CA GLU A 46 -34.77 -20.38 -2.69
C GLU A 46 -36.01 -19.61 -2.22
N GLN A 47 -36.20 -18.36 -2.70
CA GLN A 47 -37.36 -17.52 -2.38
C GLN A 47 -38.59 -17.81 -3.27
N GLY A 48 -38.50 -18.74 -4.23
CA GLY A 48 -39.59 -19.05 -5.14
C GLY A 48 -39.96 -17.91 -6.10
N ILE A 49 -39.07 -16.94 -6.30
CA ILE A 49 -39.28 -15.80 -7.22
C ILE A 49 -39.19 -16.26 -8.66
N ILE A 50 -38.30 -17.21 -8.94
CA ILE A 50 -38.22 -17.95 -10.18
C ILE A 50 -38.35 -19.46 -9.92
N PRO A 51 -38.74 -20.28 -10.92
CA PRO A 51 -38.77 -21.72 -10.74
C PRO A 51 -37.39 -22.26 -10.33
N GLN A 52 -37.37 -23.15 -9.34
CA GLN A 52 -36.10 -23.75 -8.85
C GLN A 52 -35.30 -24.41 -9.99
N ALA A 53 -35.97 -25.10 -10.91
CA ALA A 53 -35.32 -25.74 -12.05
C ALA A 53 -34.63 -24.74 -13.00
N ASP A 54 -35.13 -23.49 -13.10
CA ASP A 54 -34.49 -22.44 -13.90
C ASP A 54 -33.31 -21.83 -13.11
N ALA A 55 -33.46 -21.65 -11.77
CA ALA A 55 -32.35 -21.23 -10.92
C ALA A 55 -31.16 -22.20 -11.01
N ASP A 56 -31.45 -23.52 -10.91
CA ASP A 56 -30.41 -24.55 -11.00
C ASP A 56 -29.68 -24.53 -12.36
N LYS A 57 -30.41 -24.33 -13.47
CA LYS A 57 -29.83 -24.20 -14.81
C LYS A 57 -28.98 -22.95 -14.93
N ILE A 58 -29.42 -21.82 -14.39
CA ILE A 58 -28.68 -20.56 -14.40
C ILE A 58 -27.37 -20.72 -13.63
N VAL A 59 -27.43 -21.28 -12.39
CA VAL A 59 -26.25 -21.51 -11.56
C VAL A 59 -25.25 -22.44 -12.25
N ALA A 60 -25.71 -23.53 -12.85
CA ALA A 60 -24.85 -24.45 -13.59
C ALA A 60 -24.20 -23.76 -14.80
N GLY A 61 -25.00 -23.06 -15.62
CA GLY A 61 -24.48 -22.33 -16.79
C GLY A 61 -23.49 -21.24 -16.43
N LEU A 62 -23.68 -20.50 -15.31
CA LEU A 62 -22.75 -19.50 -14.82
C LEU A 62 -21.45 -20.12 -14.31
N ARG A 63 -21.49 -21.27 -13.64
CA ARG A 63 -20.28 -22.01 -13.22
C ARG A 63 -19.46 -22.48 -14.43
N ASP A 64 -20.11 -22.96 -15.48
CA ASP A 64 -19.44 -23.34 -16.72
C ASP A 64 -18.79 -22.12 -17.41
N ILE A 65 -19.47 -20.95 -17.40
CA ILE A 65 -18.91 -19.71 -17.94
C ILE A 65 -17.71 -19.29 -17.09
N LEU A 66 -17.80 -19.34 -15.78
CA LEU A 66 -16.70 -19.00 -14.86
C LEU A 66 -15.46 -19.88 -15.10
N ALA A 67 -15.67 -21.18 -15.32
CA ALA A 67 -14.58 -22.09 -15.66
C ALA A 67 -13.90 -21.72 -16.99
N ASP A 68 -14.68 -21.36 -17.98
CA ASP A 68 -14.16 -20.92 -19.28
C ASP A 68 -13.46 -19.56 -19.21
N VAL A 69 -13.93 -18.62 -18.38
CA VAL A 69 -13.24 -17.34 -18.09
C VAL A 69 -11.87 -17.60 -17.48
N LYS A 70 -11.80 -18.43 -16.45
CA LYS A 70 -10.54 -18.81 -15.78
C LYS A 70 -9.57 -19.55 -16.71
N ALA A 71 -10.10 -20.26 -17.68
CA ALA A 71 -9.32 -20.97 -18.70
C ALA A 71 -8.92 -20.07 -19.89
N GLY A 72 -9.30 -18.78 -19.88
CA GLY A 72 -9.02 -17.84 -20.99
C GLY A 72 -9.70 -18.17 -22.30
N LYS A 73 -10.85 -18.88 -22.28
CA LYS A 73 -11.56 -19.36 -23.49
C LYS A 73 -12.64 -18.39 -23.96
N ILE A 74 -12.96 -17.36 -23.20
CA ILE A 74 -14.01 -16.40 -23.53
C ILE A 74 -13.43 -15.22 -24.28
N THR A 75 -14.11 -14.83 -25.37
CA THR A 75 -13.88 -13.55 -26.05
C THR A 75 -15.06 -12.63 -25.75
N TRP A 76 -14.75 -11.45 -25.23
CA TRP A 76 -15.75 -10.44 -24.92
C TRP A 76 -16.08 -9.60 -26.15
N HIS A 77 -17.33 -9.18 -26.27
CA HIS A 77 -17.84 -8.43 -27.43
C HIS A 77 -18.14 -6.98 -27.04
N VAL A 78 -17.56 -6.03 -27.76
CA VAL A 78 -17.77 -4.58 -27.57
C VAL A 78 -19.23 -4.19 -27.79
N ASP A 79 -19.93 -4.84 -28.73
CA ASP A 79 -21.34 -4.59 -29.02
C ASP A 79 -22.28 -4.89 -27.85
N ALA A 80 -21.80 -5.60 -26.84
CA ALA A 80 -22.54 -5.89 -25.61
C ALA A 80 -22.29 -4.85 -24.49
N GLU A 81 -21.64 -3.72 -24.80
CA GLU A 81 -21.43 -2.55 -23.95
C GLU A 81 -20.53 -2.83 -22.72
N ASP A 82 -20.88 -3.78 -21.85
CA ASP A 82 -20.22 -4.08 -20.58
C ASP A 82 -20.09 -5.59 -20.30
N ILE A 83 -19.36 -5.93 -19.24
CA ILE A 83 -19.17 -7.34 -18.83
C ILE A 83 -20.50 -8.02 -18.47
N HIS A 84 -21.40 -7.30 -17.86
CA HIS A 84 -22.67 -7.85 -17.38
C HIS A 84 -23.54 -8.31 -18.55
N MET A 85 -23.67 -7.48 -19.61
CA MET A 85 -24.42 -7.83 -20.81
C MET A 85 -23.75 -8.96 -21.58
N ASN A 86 -22.42 -9.00 -21.60
CA ASN A 86 -21.65 -10.11 -22.16
C ASN A 86 -21.98 -11.43 -21.46
N VAL A 87 -21.95 -11.46 -20.13
CA VAL A 87 -22.24 -12.65 -19.31
C VAL A 87 -23.69 -13.09 -19.50
N GLU A 88 -24.66 -12.18 -19.43
CA GLU A 88 -26.08 -12.48 -19.62
C GLU A 88 -26.40 -13.01 -21.02
N THR A 89 -25.78 -12.43 -22.04
CA THR A 89 -25.93 -12.88 -23.43
C THR A 89 -25.36 -14.29 -23.61
N LEU A 90 -24.13 -14.52 -23.11
CA LEU A 90 -23.48 -15.82 -23.19
C LEU A 90 -24.26 -16.89 -22.42
N LEU A 91 -24.79 -16.58 -21.24
CA LEU A 91 -25.64 -17.46 -20.46
C LEU A 91 -26.90 -17.84 -21.24
N THR A 92 -27.61 -16.84 -21.78
CA THR A 92 -28.84 -17.08 -22.56
C THR A 92 -28.58 -17.92 -23.81
N GLN A 93 -27.44 -17.74 -24.48
CA GLN A 93 -27.04 -18.60 -25.61
C GLN A 93 -26.83 -20.06 -25.19
N ARG A 94 -26.27 -20.29 -23.99
CA ARG A 94 -25.97 -21.65 -23.49
C ARG A 94 -27.20 -22.39 -22.95
N ILE A 95 -28.10 -21.71 -22.22
CA ILE A 95 -29.19 -22.36 -21.50
C ILE A 95 -30.61 -21.98 -21.97
N GLY A 96 -30.71 -21.09 -22.97
CA GLY A 96 -31.98 -20.65 -23.56
C GLY A 96 -32.77 -19.72 -22.63
N ASP A 97 -34.11 -19.84 -22.66
CA ASP A 97 -35.04 -18.90 -22.00
C ASP A 97 -34.86 -18.81 -20.46
N ALA A 98 -34.36 -19.83 -19.84
CA ALA A 98 -34.04 -19.78 -18.41
C ALA A 98 -33.04 -18.65 -18.08
N GLY A 99 -32.07 -18.40 -18.96
CA GLY A 99 -31.06 -17.34 -18.78
C GLY A 99 -31.65 -15.95 -18.67
N LYS A 100 -32.77 -15.69 -19.34
CA LYS A 100 -33.48 -14.39 -19.32
C LYS A 100 -34.06 -14.06 -17.93
N ARG A 101 -34.15 -15.01 -17.01
CA ARG A 101 -34.67 -14.83 -15.65
C ARG A 101 -33.61 -14.34 -14.67
N LEU A 102 -32.33 -14.36 -15.06
CA LEU A 102 -31.20 -13.94 -14.21
C LEU A 102 -31.37 -12.48 -13.72
N HIS A 103 -31.91 -11.60 -14.56
CA HIS A 103 -32.04 -10.17 -14.24
C HIS A 103 -33.25 -9.85 -13.34
N THR A 104 -34.07 -10.84 -12.94
CA THR A 104 -35.26 -10.64 -12.09
C THR A 104 -34.89 -10.00 -10.75
N GLY A 105 -35.54 -8.88 -10.40
CA GLY A 105 -35.33 -8.19 -9.13
C GLY A 105 -33.97 -7.49 -8.98
N ARG A 106 -33.23 -7.29 -10.07
CA ARG A 106 -31.90 -6.65 -10.10
C ARG A 106 -31.86 -5.50 -11.08
N SER A 107 -31.01 -4.51 -10.81
CA SER A 107 -30.62 -3.47 -11.74
C SER A 107 -29.14 -3.60 -12.09
N ARG A 108 -28.73 -2.99 -13.19
CA ARG A 108 -27.32 -2.82 -13.53
C ARG A 108 -26.58 -2.03 -12.44
N ASN A 109 -27.27 -1.07 -11.77
CA ASN A 109 -26.69 -0.18 -10.78
C ASN A 109 -26.24 -0.92 -9.52
N ASP A 110 -27.08 -1.79 -8.93
CA ASP A 110 -26.68 -2.56 -7.75
C ASP A 110 -25.77 -3.74 -8.11
N GLN A 111 -25.85 -4.26 -9.33
CA GLN A 111 -24.95 -5.29 -9.84
C GLN A 111 -23.51 -4.76 -9.95
N VAL A 112 -23.28 -3.62 -10.61
CA VAL A 112 -21.94 -3.04 -10.75
C VAL A 112 -21.37 -2.60 -9.39
N ALA A 113 -22.22 -2.06 -8.50
CA ALA A 113 -21.81 -1.70 -7.15
C ALA A 113 -21.32 -2.93 -6.34
N LEU A 114 -21.99 -4.08 -6.48
CA LEU A 114 -21.56 -5.34 -5.88
C LEU A 114 -20.19 -5.78 -6.40
N ASP A 115 -20.04 -5.82 -7.72
CA ASP A 115 -18.81 -6.33 -8.35
C ASP A 115 -17.59 -5.52 -7.97
N VAL A 116 -17.72 -4.19 -7.97
CA VAL A 116 -16.64 -3.29 -7.57
C VAL A 116 -16.30 -3.45 -6.09
N ARG A 117 -17.29 -3.65 -5.20
CA ARG A 117 -17.03 -3.95 -3.78
C ARG A 117 -16.32 -5.29 -3.59
N MET A 118 -16.75 -6.35 -4.30
CA MET A 118 -16.10 -7.66 -4.25
C MET A 118 -14.63 -7.56 -4.72
N TYR A 119 -14.40 -6.82 -5.79
CA TYR A 119 -13.04 -6.59 -6.31
C TYR A 119 -12.20 -5.75 -5.34
N ALA A 120 -12.77 -4.71 -4.70
CA ALA A 120 -12.09 -3.89 -3.71
C ALA A 120 -11.70 -4.70 -2.46
N LYS A 121 -12.58 -5.59 -1.98
CA LYS A 121 -12.25 -6.54 -0.88
C LYS A 121 -11.03 -7.37 -1.23
N LEU A 122 -11.02 -7.99 -2.42
CA LEU A 122 -9.88 -8.78 -2.91
C LEU A 122 -8.61 -7.94 -2.98
N ALA A 123 -8.68 -6.74 -3.56
CA ALA A 123 -7.54 -5.83 -3.66
C ALA A 123 -6.97 -5.42 -2.29
N CYS A 124 -7.83 -5.19 -1.29
CA CYS A 124 -7.40 -4.90 0.08
C CYS A 124 -6.66 -6.10 0.71
N GLU A 125 -7.19 -7.32 0.55
CA GLU A 125 -6.57 -8.54 1.09
C GLU A 125 -5.20 -8.80 0.46
N GLU A 126 -5.10 -8.73 -0.86
CA GLU A 126 -3.84 -8.88 -1.58
C GLU A 126 -2.80 -7.84 -1.15
N THR A 127 -3.21 -6.57 -1.03
CA THR A 127 -2.30 -5.50 -0.60
C THR A 127 -1.85 -5.69 0.84
N ARG A 128 -2.74 -6.13 1.73
CA ARG A 128 -2.39 -6.46 3.13
C ARG A 128 -1.36 -7.59 3.21
N GLN A 129 -1.51 -8.63 2.37
CA GLN A 129 -0.54 -9.73 2.32
C GLN A 129 0.83 -9.24 1.83
N MET A 130 0.87 -8.44 0.76
CA MET A 130 2.13 -7.86 0.26
C MET A 130 2.82 -6.95 1.28
N LEU A 131 2.03 -6.19 2.06
CA LEU A 131 2.57 -5.40 3.16
C LEU A 131 3.10 -6.28 4.30
N THR A 132 2.46 -7.41 4.57
CA THR A 132 2.98 -8.40 5.53
C THR A 132 4.33 -8.93 5.07
N ASP A 133 4.47 -9.32 3.81
CA ASP A 133 5.73 -9.80 3.23
C ASP A 133 6.87 -8.76 3.30
N LEU A 134 6.53 -7.47 3.10
CA LEU A 134 7.46 -6.34 3.27
C LEU A 134 7.85 -6.13 4.74
N LEU A 135 6.88 -6.21 5.65
CA LEU A 135 7.10 -6.07 7.08
C LEU A 135 8.01 -7.18 7.62
N GLU A 136 7.81 -8.42 7.18
CA GLU A 136 8.71 -9.55 7.49
C GLU A 136 10.13 -9.29 7.00
N ALA A 137 10.30 -8.81 5.76
CA ALA A 137 11.62 -8.46 5.22
C ALA A 137 12.32 -7.39 6.07
N LEU A 138 11.59 -6.37 6.53
CA LEU A 138 12.12 -5.34 7.40
C LEU A 138 12.55 -5.88 8.76
N LEU A 139 11.76 -6.79 9.35
CA LEU A 139 12.09 -7.43 10.63
C LEU A 139 13.35 -8.29 10.51
N ASP A 140 13.50 -9.03 9.41
CA ASP A 140 14.69 -9.86 9.17
C ASP A 140 15.94 -8.99 9.00
N ILE A 141 15.87 -7.93 8.19
CA ILE A 141 16.98 -6.99 8.03
C ILE A 141 17.33 -6.31 9.36
N ALA A 142 16.32 -5.90 10.13
CA ALA A 142 16.55 -5.29 11.44
C ALA A 142 17.24 -6.28 12.40
N GLN A 143 16.79 -7.54 12.43
CA GLN A 143 17.38 -8.59 13.29
C GLN A 143 18.86 -8.80 12.97
N ASP A 144 19.23 -8.83 11.69
CA ASP A 144 20.61 -9.04 11.23
C ASP A 144 21.54 -7.83 11.44
N ASN A 145 20.95 -6.68 11.80
CA ASN A 145 21.65 -5.41 11.88
C ASN A 145 21.48 -4.66 13.23
N LEU A 146 21.16 -5.37 14.30
CA LEU A 146 21.01 -4.82 15.65
C LEU A 146 22.21 -4.00 16.12
N HIS A 147 23.42 -4.40 15.72
CA HIS A 147 24.68 -3.77 16.10
C HIS A 147 25.37 -3.03 14.94
N THR A 148 24.71 -2.90 13.79
CA THR A 148 25.23 -2.14 12.65
C THR A 148 25.04 -0.65 12.91
N ILE A 149 26.09 0.04 13.36
CA ILE A 149 26.06 1.48 13.67
C ILE A 149 26.11 2.28 12.37
N MET A 150 25.27 3.31 12.29
CA MET A 150 25.24 4.28 11.19
C MET A 150 24.92 5.67 11.73
N PRO A 151 25.25 6.75 10.99
CA PRO A 151 24.82 8.09 11.36
C PRO A 151 23.32 8.25 11.13
N GLY A 152 22.59 8.75 12.12
CA GLY A 152 21.26 9.31 11.93
C GLY A 152 21.37 10.74 11.35
N TYR A 153 20.39 11.13 10.54
CA TYR A 153 20.39 12.42 9.86
C TYR A 153 19.17 13.27 10.24
N THR A 154 19.41 14.58 10.39
CA THR A 154 18.38 15.61 10.32
C THR A 154 18.87 16.68 9.34
N HIS A 155 17.97 17.23 8.50
CA HIS A 155 18.35 18.21 7.47
C HIS A 155 19.47 17.72 6.51
N LEU A 156 19.57 16.40 6.28
CA LEU A 156 20.67 15.74 5.59
C LEU A 156 22.06 16.01 6.20
N GLN A 157 22.10 16.46 7.46
CA GLN A 157 23.32 16.60 8.23
C GLN A 157 23.43 15.44 9.23
N LYS A 158 24.65 14.93 9.44
CA LYS A 158 24.90 13.92 10.48
C LYS A 158 24.50 14.48 11.85
N ALA A 159 23.69 13.75 12.58
CA ALA A 159 23.16 14.20 13.87
C ALA A 159 23.68 13.33 15.03
N GLN A 160 23.15 12.15 15.20
CA GLN A 160 23.49 11.21 16.27
C GLN A 160 23.68 9.80 15.73
N PRO A 161 24.49 8.94 16.36
CA PRO A 161 24.61 7.55 15.94
C PRO A 161 23.34 6.77 16.28
N ILE A 162 22.92 5.93 15.36
CA ILE A 162 21.82 4.96 15.49
C ILE A 162 22.27 3.60 14.99
N THR A 163 21.42 2.58 15.08
CA THR A 163 21.63 1.33 14.37
C THR A 163 20.81 1.26 13.07
N LEU A 164 21.28 0.50 12.09
CA LEU A 164 20.50 0.20 10.89
C LEU A 164 19.18 -0.48 11.25
N ALA A 165 19.19 -1.37 12.24
CA ALA A 165 17.97 -1.98 12.77
C ALA A 165 16.95 -0.94 13.23
N HIS A 166 17.38 0.05 14.00
CA HIS A 166 16.51 1.13 14.44
C HIS A 166 15.91 1.91 13.27
N HIS A 167 16.69 2.18 12.24
CA HIS A 167 16.23 2.84 11.03
C HIS A 167 15.18 2.00 10.28
N MET A 168 15.43 0.70 10.09
CA MET A 168 14.48 -0.22 9.44
C MET A 168 13.18 -0.32 10.23
N MET A 169 13.24 -0.33 11.56
CA MET A 169 12.04 -0.35 12.40
C MET A 169 11.21 0.94 12.28
N ALA A 170 11.78 2.07 11.88
CA ALA A 170 10.99 3.26 11.56
C ALA A 170 10.12 3.05 10.32
N TYR A 171 10.64 2.45 9.26
CA TYR A 171 9.87 2.05 8.08
C TYR A 171 8.86 0.95 8.39
N PHE A 172 9.23 -0.02 9.23
CA PHE A 172 8.28 -1.02 9.73
C PHE A 172 7.04 -0.37 10.34
N GLN A 173 7.20 0.65 11.19
CA GLN A 173 6.06 1.37 11.78
C GLN A 173 5.21 2.10 10.74
N MET A 174 5.80 2.63 9.66
CA MET A 174 5.07 3.27 8.57
C MET A 174 4.18 2.26 7.83
N PHE A 175 4.74 1.14 7.38
CA PHE A 175 4.02 0.12 6.64
C PHE A 175 3.03 -0.67 7.50
N LEU A 176 3.27 -0.83 8.79
CA LEU A 176 2.29 -1.40 9.72
C LEU A 176 1.02 -0.53 9.80
N ARG A 177 1.17 0.79 9.86
CA ARG A 177 0.03 1.72 9.75
C ARG A 177 -0.66 1.65 8.39
N ASP A 178 0.08 1.42 7.31
CA ASP A 178 -0.52 1.25 5.98
C ASP A 178 -1.36 -0.02 5.92
N ARG A 179 -0.86 -1.14 6.44
CA ARG A 179 -1.62 -2.41 6.54
C ARG A 179 -2.95 -2.20 7.27
N THR A 180 -2.95 -1.43 8.36
CA THR A 180 -4.18 -1.08 9.10
C THR A 180 -5.15 -0.22 8.28
N ARG A 181 -4.64 0.67 7.41
CA ARG A 181 -5.48 1.47 6.49
C ARG A 181 -6.22 0.60 5.48
N PHE A 182 -5.53 -0.38 4.87
CA PHE A 182 -6.18 -1.31 3.95
C PHE A 182 -7.18 -2.23 4.66
N GLU A 183 -6.98 -2.56 5.93
CA GLU A 183 -7.99 -3.25 6.72
C GLU A 183 -9.23 -2.38 6.95
N ALA A 184 -9.07 -1.09 7.18
CA ALA A 184 -10.21 -0.15 7.26
C ALA A 184 -10.95 -0.06 5.92
N ALA A 185 -10.24 0.10 4.81
CA ALA A 185 -10.85 0.13 3.46
C ALA A 185 -11.59 -1.19 3.13
N TYR A 186 -11.04 -2.34 3.55
CA TYR A 186 -11.74 -3.63 3.44
C TYR A 186 -13.08 -3.61 4.17
N ARG A 187 -13.11 -3.13 5.43
CA ARG A 187 -14.37 -3.06 6.20
C ARG A 187 -15.42 -2.17 5.55
N SER A 188 -15.01 -1.07 4.92
CA SER A 188 -15.92 -0.19 4.18
C SER A 188 -16.45 -0.84 2.89
N ALA A 189 -15.65 -1.67 2.23
CA ALA A 189 -16.07 -2.45 1.08
C ALA A 189 -16.98 -3.64 1.46
N ASP A 190 -16.89 -4.14 2.70
CA ASP A 190 -17.55 -5.36 3.17
C ASP A 190 -19.02 -5.15 3.55
N VAL A 191 -19.74 -4.41 2.71
CA VAL A 191 -21.17 -4.10 2.85
C VAL A 191 -21.88 -4.40 1.52
N MET A 192 -22.76 -5.40 1.49
CA MET A 192 -23.39 -5.95 0.28
C MET A 192 -24.53 -5.05 -0.22
N PRO A 193 -24.46 -4.50 -1.46
CA PRO A 193 -25.46 -3.56 -1.99
C PRO A 193 -26.59 -4.22 -2.76
N LEU A 194 -26.45 -5.48 -3.21
CA LEU A 194 -27.40 -6.14 -4.11
C LEU A 194 -28.82 -6.20 -3.48
N GLY A 195 -29.83 -5.96 -4.30
CA GLY A 195 -31.21 -5.77 -3.85
C GLY A 195 -31.59 -4.30 -3.67
N SER A 196 -30.65 -3.36 -3.82
CA SER A 196 -30.94 -1.93 -3.89
C SER A 196 -31.67 -1.56 -5.20
N GLY A 197 -31.63 -2.42 -6.20
CA GLY A 197 -32.20 -2.17 -7.51
C GLY A 197 -31.53 -0.97 -8.19
N ALA A 198 -32.30 -0.20 -8.96
CA ALA A 198 -31.76 1.01 -9.58
C ALA A 198 -31.47 2.12 -8.53
N LEU A 199 -32.32 2.23 -7.50
CA LEU A 199 -32.21 3.21 -6.39
C LEU A 199 -33.28 3.01 -5.27
N ALA A 200 -34.37 2.27 -5.54
CA ALA A 200 -35.54 2.18 -4.66
C ALA A 200 -35.87 0.75 -4.22
N GLY A 201 -34.90 -0.15 -4.34
CA GLY A 201 -35.11 -1.57 -4.09
C GLY A 201 -35.97 -2.23 -5.17
N THR A 202 -36.77 -3.21 -4.78
CA THR A 202 -37.62 -4.00 -5.67
C THR A 202 -38.90 -4.42 -4.95
N THR A 203 -39.95 -4.77 -5.72
CA THR A 203 -41.20 -5.32 -5.18
C THR A 203 -41.14 -6.84 -4.91
N TYR A 204 -40.07 -7.50 -5.30
CA TYR A 204 -39.84 -8.92 -5.03
C TYR A 204 -39.34 -9.11 -3.59
N PRO A 205 -39.75 -10.22 -2.91
CA PRO A 205 -39.28 -10.53 -1.56
C PRO A 205 -37.85 -11.13 -1.59
N LEU A 206 -36.88 -10.31 -1.96
CA LEU A 206 -35.46 -10.72 -1.99
C LEU A 206 -34.95 -10.97 -0.57
N ASN A 207 -34.14 -12.01 -0.40
CA ASN A 207 -33.42 -12.27 0.84
C ASN A 207 -31.97 -11.75 0.69
N ARG A 208 -31.75 -10.49 1.04
CA ARG A 208 -30.45 -9.82 0.91
C ARG A 208 -29.41 -10.39 1.86
N GLU A 209 -29.81 -10.78 3.07
CA GLU A 209 -28.97 -11.44 4.06
C GLU A 209 -28.42 -12.76 3.52
N ARG A 210 -29.26 -13.53 2.83
CA ARG A 210 -28.83 -14.79 2.20
C ARG A 210 -27.79 -14.55 1.10
N VAL A 211 -27.94 -13.50 0.30
CA VAL A 211 -26.95 -13.12 -0.74
C VAL A 211 -25.64 -12.69 -0.08
N ALA A 212 -25.70 -11.89 1.00
CA ALA A 212 -24.52 -11.48 1.75
C ALA A 212 -23.76 -12.70 2.32
N GLU A 213 -24.48 -13.67 2.90
CA GLU A 213 -23.91 -14.94 3.39
C GLU A 213 -23.20 -15.72 2.28
N LEU A 214 -23.85 -15.90 1.12
CA LEU A 214 -23.30 -16.62 -0.02
C LEU A 214 -22.04 -15.99 -0.60
N LEU A 215 -21.91 -14.66 -0.48
CA LEU A 215 -20.79 -13.87 -1.01
C LEU A 215 -19.74 -13.51 0.06
N GLY A 216 -19.96 -13.91 1.32
CA GLY A 216 -19.03 -13.62 2.42
C GLY A 216 -18.95 -12.13 2.77
N PHE A 217 -20.08 -11.41 2.71
CA PHE A 217 -20.19 -10.06 3.25
C PHE A 217 -20.70 -10.08 4.69
N SER A 218 -20.12 -9.20 5.53
CA SER A 218 -20.51 -9.10 6.94
C SER A 218 -21.79 -8.29 7.17
N GLN A 219 -22.15 -7.41 6.23
CA GLN A 219 -23.27 -6.48 6.34
C GLN A 219 -23.98 -6.29 5.01
N ILE A 220 -25.17 -5.68 5.06
CA ILE A 220 -25.92 -5.20 3.90
C ILE A 220 -26.08 -3.68 3.97
N THR A 221 -26.18 -2.99 2.82
CA THR A 221 -26.46 -1.55 2.77
C THR A 221 -27.85 -1.25 3.33
N GLN A 222 -27.94 -0.18 4.13
CA GLN A 222 -29.16 0.21 4.87
C GLN A 222 -30.05 1.18 4.09
N ASN A 223 -29.56 1.75 3.00
CA ASN A 223 -30.30 2.64 2.12
C ASN A 223 -30.01 2.31 0.66
N SER A 224 -31.04 2.14 -0.15
CA SER A 224 -30.91 1.70 -1.54
C SER A 224 -30.37 2.79 -2.48
N LEU A 225 -30.57 4.08 -2.18
CA LEU A 225 -29.96 5.19 -2.92
C LEU A 225 -28.44 5.23 -2.68
N ASP A 226 -28.04 5.12 -1.43
CA ASP A 226 -26.65 5.07 -1.00
C ASP A 226 -25.95 3.82 -1.52
N GLY A 227 -26.61 2.66 -1.46
CA GLY A 227 -26.05 1.38 -1.87
C GLY A 227 -25.61 1.30 -3.33
N VAL A 228 -26.20 2.12 -4.23
CA VAL A 228 -25.83 2.21 -5.64
C VAL A 228 -24.92 3.42 -5.93
N ALA A 229 -24.87 4.41 -5.05
CA ALA A 229 -24.14 5.66 -5.23
C ALA A 229 -22.77 5.68 -4.55
N ASP A 230 -22.61 4.94 -3.43
CA ASP A 230 -21.41 4.97 -2.61
C ASP A 230 -20.17 4.45 -3.37
N ARG A 231 -19.10 5.22 -3.27
CA ARG A 231 -17.74 4.90 -3.73
C ARG A 231 -16.68 5.24 -2.68
N ASP A 232 -17.10 5.52 -1.44
CA ASP A 232 -16.17 5.88 -0.35
C ASP A 232 -15.15 4.79 -0.11
N PHE A 233 -15.54 3.52 -0.20
CA PHE A 233 -14.62 2.39 -0.07
C PHE A 233 -13.49 2.38 -1.12
N LEU A 234 -13.73 2.90 -2.34
CA LEU A 234 -12.67 3.08 -3.36
C LEU A 234 -11.78 4.28 -3.02
N LEU A 235 -12.37 5.38 -2.55
CA LEU A 235 -11.63 6.56 -2.10
C LEU A 235 -10.75 6.24 -0.91
N GLU A 236 -11.22 5.41 0.03
CA GLU A 236 -10.43 4.93 1.16
C GLU A 236 -9.26 4.05 0.71
N TYR A 237 -9.49 3.12 -0.23
CA TYR A 237 -8.41 2.33 -0.83
C TYR A 237 -7.38 3.22 -1.51
N LEU A 238 -7.81 4.16 -2.38
CA LEU A 238 -6.93 5.08 -3.10
C LEU A 238 -6.16 6.00 -2.16
N SER A 239 -6.78 6.43 -1.07
CA SER A 239 -6.12 7.21 -0.02
C SER A 239 -5.06 6.39 0.70
N ALA A 240 -5.37 5.15 1.07
CA ALA A 240 -4.42 4.22 1.67
C ALA A 240 -3.24 3.92 0.72
N ALA A 241 -3.54 3.67 -0.56
CA ALA A 241 -2.55 3.45 -1.61
C ALA A 241 -1.63 4.67 -1.80
N SER A 242 -2.19 5.88 -1.80
CA SER A 242 -1.43 7.13 -1.91
C SER A 242 -0.47 7.32 -0.74
N ILE A 243 -0.91 7.04 0.49
CA ILE A 243 -0.06 7.14 1.69
C ILE A 243 1.03 6.05 1.65
N CYS A 244 0.71 4.83 1.27
CA CYS A 244 1.66 3.73 1.14
C CYS A 244 2.74 4.05 0.08
N MET A 245 2.34 4.55 -1.09
CA MET A 245 3.28 4.97 -2.13
C MET A 245 4.17 6.14 -1.67
N MET A 246 3.66 7.05 -0.83
CA MET A 246 4.48 8.11 -0.23
C MET A 246 5.54 7.52 0.71
N HIS A 247 5.21 6.52 1.52
CA HIS A 247 6.18 5.83 2.37
C HIS A 247 7.23 5.08 1.53
N LEU A 248 6.81 4.36 0.48
CA LEU A 248 7.72 3.73 -0.47
C LEU A 248 8.65 4.75 -1.15
N SER A 249 8.09 5.91 -1.58
CA SER A 249 8.87 6.98 -2.20
C SER A 249 9.96 7.53 -1.27
N ARG A 250 9.64 7.72 0.01
CA ARG A 250 10.62 8.16 1.02
C ARG A 250 11.73 7.13 1.22
N PHE A 251 11.38 5.86 1.30
CA PHE A 251 12.36 4.80 1.45
C PHE A 251 13.24 4.67 0.19
N CYS A 252 12.63 4.73 -0.99
CA CYS A 252 13.36 4.76 -2.25
C CYS A 252 14.35 5.92 -2.33
N GLU A 253 13.97 7.13 -1.86
CA GLU A 253 14.86 8.28 -1.81
C GLU A 253 16.11 8.00 -0.97
N GLU A 254 15.94 7.42 0.23
CA GLU A 254 17.09 7.05 1.07
C GLU A 254 17.97 5.97 0.42
N LEU A 255 17.37 4.94 -0.20
CA LEU A 255 18.13 3.91 -0.92
C LEU A 255 18.91 4.49 -2.10
N ILE A 256 18.34 5.46 -2.83
CA ILE A 256 19.01 6.18 -3.92
C ILE A 256 20.21 6.97 -3.38
N LEU A 257 20.00 7.74 -2.30
CA LEU A 257 21.09 8.46 -1.64
C LEU A 257 22.17 7.48 -1.13
N TRP A 258 21.78 6.41 -0.48
CA TRP A 258 22.70 5.43 0.11
C TRP A 258 23.48 4.63 -0.93
N SER A 259 22.94 4.46 -2.15
CA SER A 259 23.63 3.79 -3.25
C SER A 259 24.57 4.71 -4.02
N SER A 260 24.53 6.02 -3.78
CA SER A 260 25.43 6.98 -4.43
C SER A 260 26.89 6.79 -3.99
N SER A 261 27.83 7.25 -4.81
CA SER A 261 29.26 7.22 -4.49
C SER A 261 29.63 8.03 -3.24
N GLU A 262 28.83 9.06 -2.93
CA GLU A 262 29.03 9.96 -1.78
C GLU A 262 28.68 9.28 -0.46
N PHE A 263 27.59 8.51 -0.41
CA PHE A 263 27.16 7.76 0.78
C PHE A 263 27.74 6.34 0.80
N HIS A 264 27.57 5.61 -0.27
CA HIS A 264 28.06 4.23 -0.44
C HIS A 264 27.68 3.27 0.72
N PHE A 265 26.50 3.47 1.31
CA PHE A 265 25.99 2.66 2.43
C PHE A 265 25.36 1.36 1.98
N VAL A 266 24.85 1.32 0.75
CA VAL A 266 24.23 0.13 0.16
C VAL A 266 24.78 -0.13 -1.24
N GLU A 267 24.74 -1.41 -1.60
CA GLU A 267 24.94 -1.85 -2.99
C GLU A 267 23.69 -2.58 -3.45
N MET A 268 23.08 -2.11 -4.54
CA MET A 268 21.95 -2.77 -5.17
C MET A 268 22.40 -4.05 -5.83
N ASP A 269 21.59 -5.10 -5.75
CA ASP A 269 21.82 -6.31 -6.52
C ASP A 269 21.73 -6.03 -8.03
N ASP A 270 22.53 -6.73 -8.83
CA ASP A 270 22.54 -6.56 -10.29
C ASP A 270 21.20 -6.86 -10.95
N ALA A 271 20.39 -7.73 -10.35
CA ALA A 271 19.04 -8.05 -10.83
C ALA A 271 18.05 -6.90 -10.67
N TYR A 272 18.35 -5.90 -9.82
CA TYR A 272 17.49 -4.75 -9.51
C TYR A 272 18.16 -3.40 -9.82
N ALA A 273 19.17 -3.41 -10.65
CA ALA A 273 19.90 -2.23 -11.10
C ALA A 273 20.10 -2.28 -12.61
N THR A 274 20.37 -1.13 -13.23
CA THR A 274 20.74 -1.08 -14.63
C THR A 274 22.10 -0.42 -14.83
N GLY A 275 22.74 -0.74 -15.95
CA GLY A 275 23.99 -0.14 -16.36
C GLY A 275 23.79 1.06 -17.30
N SER A 276 24.90 1.55 -17.83
CA SER A 276 24.91 2.56 -18.88
C SER A 276 25.52 1.98 -20.16
N SER A 277 24.93 2.30 -21.30
CA SER A 277 25.44 1.87 -22.61
C SER A 277 26.79 2.55 -22.98
N ILE A 278 27.13 3.63 -22.30
CA ILE A 278 28.35 4.41 -22.58
C ILE A 278 29.34 4.44 -21.41
N MET A 279 28.87 4.20 -20.18
CA MET A 279 29.69 4.25 -18.97
C MET A 279 29.72 2.86 -18.31
N PRO A 280 30.75 2.02 -18.56
CA PRO A 280 30.75 0.62 -18.11
C PRO A 280 30.79 0.44 -16.58
N GLN A 281 31.19 1.46 -15.83
CA GLN A 281 31.26 1.46 -14.37
C GLN A 281 29.93 1.87 -13.69
N LYS A 282 28.97 2.38 -14.46
CA LYS A 282 27.76 2.97 -13.89
C LYS A 282 26.71 1.91 -13.55
N LYS A 283 26.18 1.98 -12.34
CA LYS A 283 25.09 1.15 -11.84
C LYS A 283 24.00 2.06 -11.25
N ASN A 284 22.80 1.98 -11.79
CA ASN A 284 21.70 2.90 -11.48
C ASN A 284 20.66 2.21 -10.59
N PRO A 285 20.08 2.89 -9.59
CA PRO A 285 19.01 2.38 -8.73
C PRO A 285 17.62 2.58 -9.37
N ASP A 286 17.45 2.18 -10.65
CA ASP A 286 16.26 2.50 -11.45
C ASP A 286 14.96 2.01 -10.84
N VAL A 287 14.96 0.87 -10.15
CA VAL A 287 13.77 0.35 -9.47
C VAL A 287 13.28 1.33 -8.43
N ALA A 288 14.17 1.84 -7.57
CA ALA A 288 13.83 2.81 -6.55
C ALA A 288 13.37 4.15 -7.17
N GLU A 289 14.05 4.61 -8.22
CA GLU A 289 13.67 5.84 -8.93
C GLU A 289 12.28 5.72 -9.57
N LEU A 290 12.00 4.60 -10.21
CA LEU A 290 10.71 4.38 -10.88
C LEU A 290 9.55 4.26 -9.87
N ILE A 291 9.74 3.60 -8.73
CA ILE A 291 8.74 3.55 -7.65
C ILE A 291 8.47 4.96 -7.13
N ARG A 292 9.51 5.75 -6.86
CA ARG A 292 9.41 7.16 -6.46
C ARG A 292 8.59 7.97 -7.49
N GLY A 293 8.87 7.80 -8.78
CA GLY A 293 8.14 8.48 -9.86
C GLY A 293 6.67 8.05 -9.97
N LYS A 294 6.38 6.76 -9.82
CA LYS A 294 5.00 6.21 -9.91
C LYS A 294 4.09 6.66 -8.77
N THR A 295 4.61 7.20 -7.69
CA THR A 295 3.83 7.76 -6.58
C THR A 295 2.86 8.85 -7.07
N GLY A 296 3.33 9.74 -7.98
CA GLY A 296 2.48 10.78 -8.55
C GLY A 296 1.30 10.25 -9.38
N ARG A 297 1.45 9.08 -10.00
CA ARG A 297 0.38 8.42 -10.75
C ARG A 297 -0.77 8.02 -9.81
N VAL A 298 -0.47 7.35 -8.71
CA VAL A 298 -1.48 6.94 -7.72
C VAL A 298 -2.17 8.15 -7.06
N TYR A 299 -1.44 9.26 -6.86
CA TYR A 299 -2.05 10.52 -6.41
C TYR A 299 -3.06 11.06 -7.45
N GLY A 300 -2.70 10.97 -8.76
CA GLY A 300 -3.59 11.34 -9.84
C GLY A 300 -4.89 10.54 -9.83
N ASP A 301 -4.81 9.23 -9.61
CA ASP A 301 -5.98 8.34 -9.56
C ASP A 301 -6.93 8.69 -8.39
N LEU A 302 -6.40 8.98 -7.20
CA LEU A 302 -7.19 9.48 -6.07
C LEU A 302 -7.90 10.81 -6.43
N MET A 303 -7.17 11.75 -7.01
CA MET A 303 -7.73 13.04 -7.41
C MET A 303 -8.78 12.89 -8.52
N THR A 304 -8.61 11.94 -9.43
CA THR A 304 -9.58 11.61 -10.46
C THR A 304 -10.90 11.20 -9.84
N LEU A 305 -10.90 10.21 -8.95
CA LEU A 305 -12.14 9.72 -8.35
C LEU A 305 -12.80 10.74 -7.41
N LEU A 306 -12.03 11.47 -6.62
CA LEU A 306 -12.55 12.61 -5.81
C LEU A 306 -13.23 13.64 -6.72
N THR A 307 -12.66 13.93 -7.88
CA THR A 307 -13.21 14.89 -8.85
C THR A 307 -14.47 14.37 -9.51
N VAL A 308 -14.53 13.10 -9.88
CA VAL A 308 -15.72 12.45 -10.43
C VAL A 308 -16.88 12.55 -9.43
N MET A 309 -16.64 12.17 -8.18
CA MET A 309 -17.71 12.07 -7.17
C MET A 309 -18.23 13.42 -6.64
N LYS A 310 -17.42 14.49 -6.62
CA LYS A 310 -17.68 15.76 -5.91
C LYS A 310 -18.99 16.48 -6.22
N GLY A 311 -19.61 16.24 -7.33
CA GLY A 311 -20.78 17.03 -7.78
C GLY A 311 -21.93 16.17 -8.26
N LEU A 312 -21.88 14.86 -8.09
CA LEU A 312 -22.92 13.97 -8.56
C LEU A 312 -24.15 14.01 -7.66
N PRO A 313 -25.37 14.06 -8.24
CA PRO A 313 -26.58 13.79 -7.49
C PRO A 313 -26.65 12.32 -7.04
N LEU A 314 -27.53 12.02 -6.08
CA LEU A 314 -27.73 10.66 -5.57
C LEU A 314 -28.13 9.65 -6.65
N ALA A 315 -28.01 8.41 -6.30
CA ALA A 315 -28.08 7.22 -7.13
C ALA A 315 -26.95 7.16 -8.17
N TYR A 316 -27.17 6.53 -9.31
CA TYR A 316 -26.15 6.31 -10.32
C TYR A 316 -26.20 7.34 -11.44
N ASN A 317 -25.04 7.88 -11.80
CA ASN A 317 -24.82 8.66 -13.00
C ASN A 317 -23.70 8.02 -13.82
N LYS A 318 -23.71 8.18 -15.14
CA LYS A 318 -22.72 7.53 -16.05
C LYS A 318 -21.27 7.95 -15.75
N ASP A 319 -21.05 9.12 -15.14
CA ASP A 319 -19.76 9.58 -14.61
C ASP A 319 -19.08 8.53 -13.71
N MET A 320 -19.87 7.76 -12.96
CA MET A 320 -19.36 6.71 -12.08
C MET A 320 -18.73 5.52 -12.83
N GLN A 321 -18.81 5.48 -14.16
CA GLN A 321 -18.06 4.50 -14.97
C GLN A 321 -16.55 4.74 -14.86
N GLU A 322 -16.13 6.00 -14.64
CA GLU A 322 -14.73 6.41 -14.49
C GLU A 322 -14.08 5.96 -13.14
N ASP A 323 -14.86 5.39 -12.22
CA ASP A 323 -14.37 4.89 -10.94
C ASP A 323 -13.39 3.72 -11.09
N LYS A 324 -13.58 2.89 -12.12
CA LYS A 324 -12.87 1.63 -12.31
C LYS A 324 -11.45 1.82 -12.82
N GLU A 325 -11.25 2.66 -13.84
CA GLU A 325 -9.94 2.83 -14.47
C GLU A 325 -8.94 3.41 -13.47
N ALA A 326 -9.31 4.47 -12.74
CA ALA A 326 -8.48 5.06 -11.71
C ALA A 326 -8.14 4.05 -10.59
N PHE A 327 -9.14 3.28 -10.14
CA PHE A 327 -8.93 2.28 -9.11
C PHE A 327 -8.03 1.12 -9.58
N PHE A 328 -8.26 0.60 -10.78
CA PHE A 328 -7.46 -0.49 -11.34
C PHE A 328 -6.02 -0.07 -11.58
N ASP A 329 -5.80 1.15 -12.08
CA ASP A 329 -4.46 1.68 -12.33
C ASP A 329 -3.66 1.87 -11.04
N ALA A 330 -4.27 2.48 -10.03
CA ALA A 330 -3.65 2.65 -8.72
C ALA A 330 -3.31 1.30 -8.06
N ARG A 331 -4.25 0.33 -8.08
CA ARG A 331 -4.03 -1.02 -7.56
C ARG A 331 -2.86 -1.70 -8.27
N ASP A 332 -2.84 -1.70 -9.60
CA ASP A 332 -1.79 -2.36 -10.37
C ASP A 332 -0.42 -1.71 -10.16
N THR A 333 -0.40 -0.39 -10.04
CA THR A 333 0.81 0.37 -9.75
C THR A 333 1.35 0.05 -8.36
N LEU A 334 0.48 0.01 -7.34
CA LEU A 334 0.84 -0.31 -5.96
C LEU A 334 1.34 -1.76 -5.84
N VAL A 335 0.60 -2.73 -6.41
CA VAL A 335 0.96 -4.16 -6.37
C VAL A 335 2.33 -4.40 -7.00
N LYS A 336 2.56 -3.85 -8.19
CA LYS A 336 3.88 -3.95 -8.86
C LYS A 336 4.97 -3.29 -8.03
N GLY A 337 4.68 -2.11 -7.45
CA GLY A 337 5.61 -1.37 -6.60
C GLY A 337 6.03 -2.17 -5.37
N LEU A 338 5.07 -2.68 -4.59
CA LEU A 338 5.32 -3.49 -3.40
C LEU A 338 6.08 -4.79 -3.72
N THR A 339 5.65 -5.49 -4.77
CA THR A 339 6.29 -6.76 -5.18
C THR A 339 7.77 -6.56 -5.51
N VAL A 340 8.06 -5.60 -6.39
CA VAL A 340 9.45 -5.36 -6.84
C VAL A 340 10.29 -4.75 -5.72
N PHE A 341 9.74 -3.84 -4.92
CA PHE A 341 10.43 -3.22 -3.80
C PHE A 341 10.83 -4.24 -2.74
N THR A 342 9.92 -5.12 -2.33
CA THR A 342 10.18 -6.16 -1.33
C THR A 342 11.27 -7.13 -1.82
N ALA A 343 11.20 -7.54 -3.08
CA ALA A 343 12.20 -8.41 -3.68
C ALA A 343 13.59 -7.73 -3.75
N MET A 344 13.64 -6.47 -4.20
CA MET A 344 14.87 -5.65 -4.22
C MET A 344 15.45 -5.51 -2.81
N LEU A 345 14.62 -5.15 -1.83
CA LEU A 345 15.05 -4.91 -0.45
C LEU A 345 15.72 -6.14 0.18
N ARG A 346 15.24 -7.35 -0.12
CA ARG A 346 15.81 -8.62 0.36
C ARG A 346 17.19 -8.94 -0.21
N THR A 347 17.60 -8.27 -1.29
CA THR A 347 18.89 -8.53 -1.99
C THR A 347 19.93 -7.43 -1.79
N ILE A 348 19.54 -6.30 -1.16
CA ILE A 348 20.46 -5.18 -0.90
C ILE A 348 21.60 -5.62 0.03
N THR A 349 22.83 -5.29 -0.36
CA THR A 349 24.02 -5.42 0.49
C THR A 349 24.25 -4.14 1.27
N PHE A 350 24.23 -4.23 2.60
CA PHE A 350 24.54 -3.11 3.49
C PHE A 350 26.03 -3.05 3.81
N ARG A 351 26.67 -1.94 3.52
CA ARG A 351 28.11 -1.68 3.71
C ARG A 351 28.37 -1.23 5.16
N LYS A 352 28.36 -2.20 6.10
CA LYS A 352 28.42 -1.95 7.55
C LYS A 352 29.68 -1.19 7.97
N ASP A 353 30.80 -1.46 7.33
CA ASP A 353 32.08 -0.78 7.52
C ASP A 353 32.01 0.70 7.15
N VAL A 354 31.42 1.02 5.99
CA VAL A 354 31.25 2.40 5.52
C VAL A 354 30.29 3.17 6.43
N MET A 355 29.19 2.54 6.84
CA MET A 355 28.22 3.12 7.79
C MET A 355 28.88 3.45 9.12
N ALA A 356 29.67 2.52 9.70
CA ALA A 356 30.35 2.72 10.97
C ALA A 356 31.42 3.85 10.86
N GLN A 357 32.19 3.89 9.79
CA GLN A 357 33.13 4.96 9.52
C GLN A 357 32.43 6.32 9.38
N ALA A 358 31.30 6.36 8.67
CA ALA A 358 30.53 7.59 8.53
C ALA A 358 29.95 8.08 9.86
N ALA A 359 29.56 7.16 10.75
CA ALA A 359 29.05 7.51 12.10
C ALA A 359 30.14 8.13 12.99
N SER A 360 31.39 7.69 12.84
CA SER A 360 32.52 8.22 13.61
C SER A 360 32.90 9.67 13.25
N GLY A 361 32.48 10.14 12.05
CA GLY A 361 32.76 11.50 11.59
C GLY A 361 31.63 12.49 11.92
N GLY A 362 31.98 13.80 11.99
CA GLY A 362 30.98 14.87 12.14
C GLY A 362 30.48 15.07 13.56
N PHE A 363 31.22 14.64 14.55
CA PHE A 363 30.93 14.88 15.98
C PHE A 363 29.56 14.36 16.43
N THR A 364 29.13 13.21 15.89
CA THR A 364 27.83 12.61 16.19
C THR A 364 27.67 12.25 17.70
N ASN A 365 28.77 12.15 18.43
CA ASN A 365 28.86 11.91 19.87
C ASN A 365 28.98 13.20 20.71
N ALA A 366 28.88 14.38 20.12
CA ALA A 366 29.00 15.64 20.87
C ALA A 366 27.92 15.81 21.94
N THR A 367 26.68 15.37 21.66
CA THR A 367 25.60 15.37 22.65
C THR A 367 25.94 14.48 23.84
N ASP A 368 26.53 13.30 23.61
CA ASP A 368 26.92 12.34 24.64
C ASP A 368 28.04 12.92 25.52
N CYS A 369 28.94 13.69 24.94
CA CYS A 369 29.97 14.46 25.65
C CYS A 369 29.35 15.52 26.59
N ALA A 370 28.32 16.24 26.11
CA ALA A 370 27.62 17.22 26.97
C ALA A 370 26.84 16.51 28.08
N ASP A 371 26.16 15.40 27.77
CA ASP A 371 25.45 14.60 28.78
C ASP A 371 26.40 14.01 29.83
N TYR A 372 27.62 13.63 29.42
CA TYR A 372 28.66 13.22 30.35
C TYR A 372 28.95 14.30 31.39
N LEU A 373 29.20 15.54 30.97
CA LEU A 373 29.45 16.67 31.89
C LEU A 373 28.23 16.94 32.78
N VAL A 374 27.02 16.81 32.27
CA VAL A 374 25.79 16.96 33.06
C VAL A 374 25.74 15.92 34.16
N ARG A 375 26.07 14.65 33.87
CA ARG A 375 26.17 13.59 34.89
C ARG A 375 27.26 13.87 35.96
N LYS A 376 28.30 14.60 35.60
CA LYS A 376 29.33 15.09 36.54
C LYS A 376 28.91 16.36 37.30
N GLY A 377 27.66 16.83 37.13
CA GLY A 377 27.09 17.96 37.88
C GLY A 377 27.19 19.33 37.17
N VAL A 378 27.63 19.39 35.95
CA VAL A 378 27.67 20.64 35.16
C VAL A 378 26.29 20.97 34.64
N ALA A 379 25.86 22.22 34.70
CA ALA A 379 24.60 22.64 34.16
C ALA A 379 24.57 22.42 32.61
N PHE A 380 23.45 21.95 32.03
CA PHE A 380 23.36 21.58 30.62
C PHE A 380 23.83 22.70 29.69
N ARG A 381 23.46 23.96 29.93
CA ARG A 381 23.87 25.08 29.07
C ARG A 381 25.37 25.30 29.08
N ASP A 382 26.02 25.11 30.24
CA ASP A 382 27.48 25.24 30.38
C ASP A 382 28.17 24.04 29.70
N ALA A 383 27.68 22.82 29.95
CA ALA A 383 28.16 21.62 29.27
C ALA A 383 28.09 21.76 27.75
N HIS A 384 26.95 22.21 27.19
CA HIS A 384 26.77 22.46 25.78
C HIS A 384 27.78 23.49 25.23
N LYS A 385 28.04 24.59 25.98
CA LYS A 385 29.01 25.61 25.60
C LYS A 385 30.44 25.05 25.57
N VAL A 386 30.82 24.27 26.58
CA VAL A 386 32.12 23.60 26.67
C VAL A 386 32.32 22.65 25.48
N VAL A 387 31.31 21.81 25.17
CA VAL A 387 31.41 20.89 24.06
C VAL A 387 31.42 21.62 22.71
N GLY A 388 30.70 22.72 22.57
CA GLY A 388 30.80 23.57 21.35
C GLY A 388 32.20 24.10 21.14
N GLN A 389 32.90 24.50 22.22
CA GLN A 389 34.32 24.93 22.15
C GLN A 389 35.26 23.77 21.81
N LEU A 390 35.01 22.56 22.38
CA LEU A 390 35.74 21.33 22.02
C LEU A 390 35.59 20.99 20.53
N VAL A 391 34.38 21.04 20.01
CA VAL A 391 34.11 20.78 18.57
C VAL A 391 34.86 21.80 17.71
N ALA A 392 34.83 23.09 18.06
CA ALA A 392 35.57 24.13 17.32
C ALA A 392 37.08 23.88 17.36
N HIS A 393 37.63 23.47 18.51
CA HIS A 393 39.03 23.09 18.66
C HIS A 393 39.38 21.88 17.78
N CYS A 394 38.60 20.83 17.86
CA CYS A 394 38.77 19.62 17.04
C CYS A 394 38.75 19.92 15.53
N LEU A 395 37.85 20.78 15.09
CA LEU A 395 37.80 21.23 13.69
C LEU A 395 39.07 21.94 13.24
N ASN A 396 39.63 22.82 14.08
CA ASN A 396 40.85 23.53 13.80
C ASN A 396 42.09 22.61 13.76
N GLU A 397 42.12 21.58 14.60
CA GLU A 397 43.20 20.60 14.72
C GLU A 397 43.03 19.37 13.82
N ASN A 398 41.92 19.29 13.08
CA ASN A 398 41.55 18.12 12.27
C ASN A 398 41.52 16.82 13.09
N LYS A 399 40.94 16.88 14.32
CA LYS A 399 40.79 15.80 15.25
C LYS A 399 39.29 15.42 15.43
N ALA A 400 38.99 14.20 15.86
CA ALA A 400 37.73 13.84 16.45
C ALA A 400 37.75 14.01 17.98
N LEU A 401 36.60 13.99 18.66
CA LEU A 401 36.55 14.07 20.13
C LEU A 401 37.33 12.94 20.82
N LEU A 402 37.34 11.75 20.22
CA LEU A 402 38.09 10.60 20.72
C LEU A 402 39.60 10.66 20.53
N ASP A 403 40.10 11.59 19.68
CA ASP A 403 41.52 11.80 19.46
C ASP A 403 42.15 12.75 20.50
N LEU A 404 41.30 13.39 21.33
CA LEU A 404 41.76 14.29 22.38
C LEU A 404 42.29 13.50 23.57
N THR A 405 43.38 13.97 24.16
CA THR A 405 43.88 13.47 25.42
C THR A 405 43.01 13.94 26.59
N LEU A 406 43.05 13.23 27.73
CA LEU A 406 42.35 13.67 28.93
C LEU A 406 42.84 15.06 29.39
N GLU A 407 44.11 15.40 29.19
CA GLU A 407 44.69 16.68 29.54
C GLU A 407 44.10 17.80 28.64
N GLU A 408 43.96 17.58 27.37
CA GLU A 408 43.27 18.48 26.46
C GLU A 408 41.80 18.69 26.87
N LEU A 409 41.06 17.63 27.16
CA LEU A 409 39.68 17.72 27.63
C LEU A 409 39.56 18.52 28.94
N ARG A 410 40.45 18.27 29.89
CA ARG A 410 40.48 18.99 31.18
C ARG A 410 40.83 20.46 31.05
N SER A 411 41.54 20.85 30.00
CA SER A 411 41.80 22.25 29.74
C SER A 411 40.55 23.06 29.44
N PHE A 412 39.49 22.41 28.91
CA PHE A 412 38.18 23.02 28.66
C PHE A 412 37.28 22.96 29.87
N HIS A 413 37.30 21.84 30.65
CA HIS A 413 36.54 21.72 31.91
C HIS A 413 37.13 20.65 32.84
N PRO A 414 37.36 20.98 34.13
CA PRO A 414 37.99 20.05 35.07
C PRO A 414 37.19 18.80 35.44
N ALA A 415 35.89 18.76 35.13
CA ALA A 415 35.02 17.62 35.37
C ALA A 415 35.23 16.42 34.40
N PHE A 416 36.09 16.56 33.39
CA PHE A 416 36.44 15.42 32.55
C PHE A 416 37.37 14.44 33.28
N ASP A 417 37.02 13.18 33.31
CA ASP A 417 37.81 12.08 33.82
C ASP A 417 38.04 11.01 32.75
N ALA A 418 38.88 10.01 33.03
CA ALA A 418 39.27 8.98 32.05
C ALA A 418 38.09 8.16 31.55
N ASP A 419 37.00 8.05 32.30
CA ASP A 419 35.78 7.37 31.92
C ASP A 419 35.00 8.06 30.78
N VAL A 420 35.36 9.27 30.41
CA VAL A 420 34.75 9.98 29.24
C VAL A 420 34.93 9.23 27.95
N PHE A 421 36.04 8.55 27.73
CA PHE A 421 36.32 7.81 26.51
C PHE A 421 35.41 6.59 26.32
N ASP A 422 34.99 5.97 27.42
CA ASP A 422 33.99 4.92 27.40
C ASP A 422 32.61 5.45 26.97
N ASP A 423 32.29 6.69 27.36
CA ASP A 423 31.02 7.37 27.00
C ASP A 423 30.98 7.86 25.58
N LEU A 424 32.10 8.22 24.98
CA LEU A 424 32.17 8.82 23.66
C LEU A 424 32.29 7.80 22.53
N SER A 425 32.46 6.50 22.82
CA SER A 425 32.45 5.48 21.80
C SER A 425 31.09 5.42 21.07
N MET A 426 31.08 5.21 19.74
CA MET A 426 29.82 5.15 18.99
C MET A 426 28.88 4.08 19.51
N LEU A 427 29.43 2.94 19.97
CA LEU A 427 28.66 1.85 20.60
C LEU A 427 27.98 2.32 21.88
N ALA A 428 28.73 2.97 22.80
CA ALA A 428 28.18 3.47 24.05
C ALA A 428 27.10 4.54 23.81
N CYS A 429 27.30 5.42 22.84
CA CYS A 429 26.31 6.42 22.47
C CYS A 429 24.95 5.78 22.06
N VAL A 430 24.99 4.65 21.37
CA VAL A 430 23.77 3.91 20.98
C VAL A 430 23.19 3.14 22.17
N GLU A 431 24.02 2.34 22.88
CA GLU A 431 23.59 1.43 23.96
C GLU A 431 22.99 2.13 25.18
N ARG A 432 23.37 3.40 25.41
CA ARG A 432 22.84 4.18 26.54
C ARG A 432 21.45 4.77 26.30
N ARG A 433 20.98 4.79 25.06
CA ARG A 433 19.65 5.30 24.69
C ARG A 433 18.59 4.21 24.82
N ARG A 434 18.14 3.96 26.09
CA ARG A 434 17.33 2.79 26.48
C ARG A 434 15.87 3.11 26.80
N ILE A 435 15.36 4.28 26.45
CA ILE A 435 13.93 4.55 26.56
C ILE A 435 13.15 3.80 25.47
N PRO A 436 11.87 3.47 25.68
CA PRO A 436 11.06 2.83 24.64
C PRO A 436 11.13 3.59 23.31
N GLY A 437 11.41 2.87 22.23
CA GLY A 437 11.55 3.46 20.89
C GLY A 437 12.93 4.05 20.57
N ALA A 438 13.92 3.94 21.47
CA ALA A 438 15.27 4.41 21.25
C ALA A 438 16.18 3.33 20.59
N PRO A 439 17.39 3.71 20.08
CA PRO A 439 18.21 2.85 19.24
C PRO A 439 19.03 1.78 19.98
N ALA A 440 18.98 1.67 21.30
CA ALA A 440 19.72 0.63 22.00
C ALA A 440 19.30 -0.77 21.50
N PRO A 441 20.27 -1.69 21.23
CA PRO A 441 19.96 -2.98 20.59
C PRO A 441 18.88 -3.79 21.30
N ASP A 442 18.84 -3.79 22.63
CA ASP A 442 17.81 -4.47 23.40
C ASP A 442 16.42 -3.81 23.28
N MET A 443 16.34 -2.49 23.13
CA MET A 443 15.07 -1.78 22.88
C MET A 443 14.58 -2.06 21.46
N VAL A 444 15.48 -2.09 20.48
CA VAL A 444 15.15 -2.46 19.10
C VAL A 444 14.71 -3.93 19.02
N GLN A 445 15.39 -4.84 19.76
CA GLN A 445 14.97 -6.26 19.82
C GLN A 445 13.54 -6.39 20.34
N GLN A 446 13.18 -5.69 21.41
CA GLN A 446 11.79 -5.66 21.92
C GLN A 446 10.80 -5.17 20.87
N SER A 447 11.19 -4.16 20.07
CA SER A 447 10.35 -3.67 18.97
C SER A 447 10.21 -4.69 17.84
N ILE A 448 11.26 -5.45 17.54
CA ILE A 448 11.22 -6.54 16.55
C ILE A 448 10.30 -7.66 17.03
N ASP A 449 10.44 -8.08 18.30
CA ASP A 449 9.61 -9.13 18.88
C ASP A 449 8.12 -8.73 18.89
N ALA A 450 7.83 -7.48 19.29
CA ALA A 450 6.48 -6.93 19.23
C ALA A 450 5.95 -6.85 17.77
N GLY A 451 6.82 -6.50 16.82
CA GLY A 451 6.51 -6.48 15.40
C GLY A 451 6.13 -7.85 14.86
N ARG A 452 6.90 -8.89 15.20
CA ARG A 452 6.59 -10.28 14.80
C ARG A 452 5.26 -10.76 15.40
N ALA A 453 4.93 -10.35 16.61
CA ALA A 453 3.67 -10.71 17.27
C ALA A 453 2.45 -9.98 16.68
N ALA A 454 2.64 -8.88 15.95
CA ALA A 454 1.58 -8.07 15.33
C ALA A 454 1.24 -8.49 13.88
N LEU A 455 2.04 -9.36 13.25
CA LEU A 455 1.82 -9.87 11.89
C LEU A 455 0.96 -11.11 11.89
#